data_9b29694fc046bb86b601356f522c4b3d
#
_entry.id   9b29694fc046bb86b601356f522c4b3d
#
_cell.length_a   1.000
_cell.length_b   1.000
_cell.length_c   1.000
_cell.angle_alpha   90.00
_cell.angle_beta   90.00
_cell.angle_gamma   90.00
#
_symmetry.space_group_name_H-M   'P 1'
#
loop_
_entity.id
_entity.type
_entity.pdbx_description
1 polymer ?
#
loop_
_entity_poly.entity_id
_entity_poly.type
_entity_poly.pdbx_seq_one_letter_code
_entity_poly.pdbx_strand_id
1 'polypeptide(L)'
;MKISFDVDGVLDTLQGMALARRKIANGDRVYIITARNEERMSARVYEIAKELGIPRLRVYFTNGEDKWKTIQSLGIEVHYDNNEEQIIKIKENTDSRAELVSYD
;
A
#
# COMPACT_ATOMS: atom_id res chain seq x y z
N MET A 1 -1.97 10.24 -10.29
CA MET A 1 -1.19 8.98 -10.47
C MET A 1 -1.72 7.88 -9.56
N LYS A 2 -1.41 6.64 -9.85
CA LYS A 2 -1.79 5.50 -9.01
C LYS A 2 -0.69 5.25 -7.98
N ILE A 3 -1.05 5.29 -6.72
CA ILE A 3 -0.14 5.15 -5.59
C ILE A 3 -0.66 4.09 -4.65
N SER A 4 0.21 3.24 -4.13
CA SER A 4 -0.17 2.23 -3.15
C SER A 4 0.63 2.33 -1.86
N PHE A 5 0.02 1.83 -0.79
CA PHE A 5 0.60 1.83 0.56
C PHE A 5 0.48 0.46 1.20
N ASP A 6 1.53 0.05 1.88
CA ASP A 6 1.49 -1.05 2.84
C ASP A 6 0.71 -0.63 4.09
N VAL A 7 0.23 -1.57 4.87
CA VAL A 7 -0.50 -1.31 6.12
C VAL A 7 0.45 -1.35 7.31
N ASP A 8 1.11 -2.49 7.55
CA ASP A 8 1.93 -2.70 8.74
C ASP A 8 3.17 -1.82 8.74
N GLY A 9 3.27 -0.93 9.72
CA GLY A 9 4.36 0.05 9.82
C GLY A 9 4.22 1.26 8.91
N VAL A 10 3.14 1.36 8.13
CA VAL A 10 2.87 2.48 7.22
C VAL A 10 1.52 3.09 7.52
N LEU A 11 0.43 2.52 7.01
CA LEU A 11 -0.91 3.10 7.23
C LEU A 11 -1.44 2.92 8.65
N ASP A 12 -0.90 2.01 9.42
CA ASP A 12 -1.24 1.90 10.84
C ASP A 12 -0.47 2.90 11.72
N THR A 13 0.22 3.86 11.10
CA THR A 13 0.91 4.95 11.78
C THR A 13 0.26 6.29 11.44
N LEU A 14 0.42 7.28 12.33
CA LEU A 14 -0.08 8.64 12.08
C LEU A 14 0.58 9.27 10.85
N GLN A 15 1.88 9.05 10.69
CA GLN A 15 2.64 9.61 9.58
C GLN A 15 2.19 9.01 8.23
N GLY A 16 1.98 7.70 8.19
CA GLY A 16 1.51 7.02 6.98
C GLY A 16 0.11 7.46 6.59
N MET A 17 -0.78 7.59 7.57
CA MET A 17 -2.14 8.11 7.33
C MET A 17 -2.10 9.55 6.80
N ALA A 18 -1.25 10.40 7.36
CA ALA A 18 -1.11 11.78 6.91
C ALA A 18 -0.60 11.85 5.47
N LEU A 19 0.38 11.01 5.12
CA LEU A 19 0.90 10.95 3.75
C LEU A 19 -0.19 10.51 2.78
N ALA A 20 -0.93 9.45 3.11
CA ALA A 20 -2.03 8.96 2.27
C ALA A 20 -3.10 10.03 2.06
N ARG A 21 -3.49 10.74 3.11
CA ARG A 21 -4.46 11.83 3.01
C ARG A 21 -3.98 12.94 2.07
N ARG A 22 -2.70 13.30 2.14
CA ARG A 22 -2.13 14.32 1.22
C ARG A 22 -2.20 13.86 -0.23
N LYS A 23 -1.88 12.59 -0.50
CA LYS A 23 -1.94 12.04 -1.85
C LYS A 23 -3.37 12.05 -2.40
N ILE A 24 -4.33 11.64 -1.58
CA ILE A 24 -5.75 11.68 -1.94
C ILE A 24 -6.20 13.12 -2.23
N ALA A 25 -5.82 14.06 -1.36
CA ALA A 25 -6.16 15.48 -1.54
C ALA A 25 -5.55 16.07 -2.81
N ASN A 26 -4.41 15.55 -3.24
CA ASN A 26 -3.75 15.98 -4.49
C ASN A 26 -4.37 15.34 -5.74
N GLY A 27 -5.39 14.50 -5.59
CA GLY A 27 -6.06 13.85 -6.70
C GLY A 27 -5.46 12.52 -7.12
N ASP A 28 -4.54 11.96 -6.35
CA ASP A 28 -3.97 10.65 -6.64
C ASP A 28 -4.97 9.55 -6.30
N ARG A 29 -4.95 8.48 -7.10
CA ARG A 29 -5.75 7.29 -6.83
C ARG A 29 -4.95 6.37 -5.92
N VAL A 30 -5.41 6.25 -4.68
CA VAL A 30 -4.67 5.51 -3.65
C VAL A 30 -5.24 4.10 -3.47
N TYR A 31 -4.34 3.12 -3.44
CA TYR A 31 -4.61 1.70 -3.25
C TYR A 31 -3.94 1.24 -1.96
N ILE A 32 -4.48 0.19 -1.37
CA ILE A 32 -3.84 -0.50 -0.25
C ILE A 32 -3.41 -1.88 -0.75
N ILE A 33 -2.14 -2.21 -0.58
CA ILE A 33 -1.58 -3.52 -0.93
C ILE A 33 -0.84 -4.04 0.30
N THR A 34 -1.37 -5.07 0.91
CA THR A 34 -0.87 -5.63 2.17
C THR A 34 -0.59 -7.12 2.03
N ALA A 35 0.45 -7.61 2.71
CA ALA A 35 0.75 -9.03 2.78
C ALA A 35 -0.16 -9.80 3.74
N ARG A 36 -1.05 -9.11 4.48
CA ARG A 36 -1.97 -9.76 5.41
C ARG A 36 -2.88 -10.76 4.70
N ASN A 37 -3.38 -11.71 5.49
CA ASN A 37 -4.40 -12.67 5.04
C ASN A 37 -5.79 -12.04 5.21
N GLU A 38 -6.55 -11.99 4.14
CA GLU A 38 -7.87 -11.35 4.14
C GLU A 38 -8.84 -12.02 5.11
N GLU A 39 -8.83 -13.35 5.19
CA GLU A 39 -9.78 -14.09 6.03
C GLU A 39 -9.59 -13.84 7.51
N ARG A 40 -8.35 -13.59 7.95
CA ARG A 40 -8.00 -13.52 9.37
C ARG A 40 -7.67 -12.12 9.86
N MET A 41 -7.19 -11.24 8.98
CA MET A 41 -6.52 -10.00 9.38
C MET A 41 -7.03 -8.78 8.62
N SER A 42 -8.25 -8.85 8.09
CA SER A 42 -8.78 -7.78 7.24
C SER A 42 -9.46 -6.63 7.98
N ALA A 43 -9.94 -6.84 9.21
CA ALA A 43 -10.77 -5.85 9.91
C ALA A 43 -10.09 -4.47 10.01
N ARG A 44 -8.85 -4.43 10.48
CA ARG A 44 -8.12 -3.15 10.62
C ARG A 44 -7.83 -2.51 9.26
N VAL A 45 -7.55 -3.32 8.25
CA VAL A 45 -7.29 -2.83 6.89
C VAL A 45 -8.53 -2.10 6.33
N TYR A 46 -9.70 -2.69 6.49
CA TYR A 46 -10.94 -2.08 6.03
C TYR A 46 -11.34 -0.84 6.85
N GLU A 47 -11.01 -0.81 8.14
CA GLU A 47 -11.19 0.40 8.95
C GLU A 47 -10.34 1.56 8.40
N ILE A 48 -9.08 1.29 8.12
CA ILE A 48 -8.16 2.28 7.54
C ILE A 48 -8.67 2.75 6.18
N ALA A 49 -9.08 1.83 5.33
CA ALA A 49 -9.62 2.15 4.01
C ALA A 49 -10.84 3.07 4.15
N LYS A 50 -11.74 2.75 5.08
CA LYS A 50 -12.94 3.57 5.35
C LYS A 50 -12.56 4.98 5.81
N GLU A 51 -11.62 5.10 6.74
CA GLU A 51 -11.14 6.40 7.23
C GLU A 51 -10.57 7.27 6.10
N LEU A 52 -9.88 6.64 5.16
CA LEU A 52 -9.26 7.33 4.02
C LEU A 52 -10.21 7.54 2.84
N GLY A 53 -11.38 6.94 2.87
CA GLY A 53 -12.31 6.99 1.75
C GLY A 53 -11.89 6.11 0.57
N ILE A 54 -11.10 5.07 0.82
CA ILE A 54 -10.64 4.13 -0.20
C ILE A 54 -11.67 3.00 -0.31
N PRO A 55 -12.27 2.77 -1.48
CA PRO A 55 -13.22 1.67 -1.65
C PRO A 55 -12.53 0.31 -1.58
N ARG A 56 -13.26 -0.71 -1.16
CA ARG A 56 -12.74 -2.08 -1.04
C ARG A 56 -12.13 -2.60 -2.34
N LEU A 57 -12.62 -2.15 -3.48
CA LEU A 57 -12.08 -2.53 -4.79
C LEU A 57 -10.63 -2.10 -4.99
N ARG A 58 -10.12 -1.19 -4.17
CA ARG A 58 -8.73 -0.76 -4.22
C ARG A 58 -7.91 -1.25 -3.01
N VAL A 59 -8.41 -2.30 -2.33
CA VAL A 59 -7.71 -2.96 -1.24
C VAL A 59 -7.34 -4.38 -1.68
N TYR A 60 -6.06 -4.72 -1.63
CA TYR A 60 -5.53 -6.00 -2.10
C TYR A 60 -4.73 -6.68 -1.01
N PHE A 61 -5.01 -7.97 -0.83
CA PHE A 61 -4.30 -8.83 0.14
C PHE A 61 -3.48 -9.85 -0.63
N THR A 62 -2.19 -9.93 -0.38
CA THR A 62 -1.34 -10.90 -1.07
C THR A 62 -1.12 -12.20 -0.29
N ASN A 63 -1.67 -12.30 0.90
CA ASN A 63 -1.59 -13.52 1.73
C ASN A 63 -0.15 -14.01 1.95
N GLY A 64 0.76 -13.08 2.27
CA GLY A 64 2.16 -13.40 2.51
C GLY A 64 3.03 -13.48 1.26
N GLU A 65 2.42 -13.38 0.08
CA GLU A 65 3.19 -13.39 -1.16
C GLU A 65 3.76 -12.02 -1.49
N ASP A 66 4.74 -11.98 -2.40
CA ASP A 66 5.35 -10.74 -2.85
C ASP A 66 4.32 -9.81 -3.53
N LYS A 67 4.49 -8.52 -3.34
CA LYS A 67 3.54 -7.51 -3.83
C LYS A 67 3.77 -7.09 -5.27
N TRP A 68 4.94 -7.38 -5.84
CA TRP A 68 5.31 -6.79 -7.14
C TRP A 68 4.37 -7.19 -8.29
N LYS A 69 3.81 -8.40 -8.25
CA LYS A 69 2.87 -8.86 -9.29
C LYS A 69 1.58 -8.02 -9.26
N THR A 70 1.06 -7.79 -8.07
CA THR A 70 -0.14 -6.95 -7.87
C THR A 70 0.13 -5.52 -8.32
N ILE A 71 1.27 -4.96 -7.90
CA ILE A 71 1.70 -3.62 -8.27
C ILE A 71 1.79 -3.47 -9.79
N GLN A 72 2.42 -4.43 -10.46
CA GLN A 72 2.56 -4.43 -11.91
C GLN A 72 1.20 -4.52 -12.61
N SER A 73 0.36 -5.44 -12.18
CA SER A 73 -0.95 -5.67 -12.81
C SER A 73 -1.89 -4.46 -12.66
N LEU A 74 -1.79 -3.73 -11.56
CA LEU A 74 -2.59 -2.53 -11.33
C LEU A 74 -2.02 -1.27 -11.99
N GLY A 75 -0.79 -1.33 -12.46
CA GLY A 75 -0.12 -0.14 -13.00
C GLY A 75 0.20 0.90 -11.94
N ILE A 76 0.54 0.46 -10.74
CA ILE A 76 0.93 1.36 -9.65
C ILE A 76 2.22 2.10 -10.03
N GLU A 77 2.22 3.41 -9.89
CA GLU A 77 3.38 4.24 -10.22
C GLU A 77 4.34 4.37 -9.05
N VAL A 78 3.81 4.49 -7.83
CA VAL A 78 4.62 4.60 -6.60
C VAL A 78 4.02 3.72 -5.51
N HIS A 79 4.84 2.90 -4.86
CA HIS A 79 4.44 2.09 -3.71
C HIS A 79 5.28 2.48 -2.49
N TYR A 80 4.60 2.69 -1.36
CA TYR A 80 5.23 3.00 -0.08
C TYR A 80 5.18 1.78 0.84
N ASP A 81 6.34 1.36 1.34
CA ASP A 81 6.47 0.17 2.16
C ASP A 81 7.59 0.37 3.19
N ASN A 82 7.51 -0.33 4.31
CA ASN A 82 8.58 -0.33 5.30
C ASN A 82 9.46 -1.58 5.23
N ASN A 83 9.18 -2.48 4.30
CA ASN A 83 9.94 -3.72 4.12
C ASN A 83 10.91 -3.57 2.96
N GLU A 84 12.21 -3.49 3.30
CA GLU A 84 13.27 -3.30 2.32
C GLU A 84 13.29 -4.40 1.26
N GLU A 85 13.02 -5.65 1.64
CA GLU A 85 12.98 -6.77 0.70
C GLU A 85 11.91 -6.57 -0.36
N GLN A 86 10.72 -6.09 0.03
CA GLN A 86 9.66 -5.79 -0.92
C GLN A 86 10.05 -4.64 -1.86
N ILE A 87 10.70 -3.61 -1.33
CA ILE A 87 11.21 -2.50 -2.15
C ILE A 87 12.15 -3.01 -3.23
N ILE A 88 13.11 -3.86 -2.86
CA ILE A 88 14.08 -4.43 -3.79
C ILE A 88 13.37 -5.25 -4.87
N LYS A 89 12.44 -6.13 -4.50
CA LYS A 89 11.70 -6.98 -5.43
C LYS A 89 10.84 -6.18 -6.41
N ILE A 90 10.23 -5.10 -5.95
CA ILE A 90 9.45 -4.22 -6.82
C ILE A 90 10.35 -3.57 -7.85
N LYS A 91 11.50 -3.04 -7.43
CA LYS A 91 12.45 -2.38 -8.34
C LYS A 91 13.06 -3.36 -9.35
N GLU A 92 13.29 -4.61 -8.95
CA GLU A 92 13.85 -5.62 -9.83
C GLU A 92 12.86 -6.14 -10.88
N ASN A 93 11.57 -6.12 -10.57
CA ASN A 93 10.54 -6.79 -11.39
C ASN A 93 9.56 -5.84 -12.07
N THR A 94 9.57 -4.56 -11.74
CA THR A 94 8.61 -3.59 -12.30
C THR A 94 9.30 -2.28 -12.63
N ASP A 95 8.61 -1.43 -13.40
CA ASP A 95 9.04 -0.05 -13.65
C ASP A 95 8.49 0.93 -12.60
N SER A 96 7.77 0.42 -11.60
CA SER A 96 7.20 1.25 -10.54
C SER A 96 8.28 1.78 -9.61
N ARG A 97 8.06 2.98 -9.08
CA ARG A 97 8.87 3.50 -7.98
C ARG A 97 8.45 2.82 -6.70
N ALA A 98 9.41 2.54 -5.85
CA ALA A 98 9.16 1.98 -4.53
C ALA A 98 9.94 2.80 -3.50
N GLU A 99 9.22 3.34 -2.53
CA GLU A 99 9.77 4.23 -1.51
C GLU A 99 9.77 3.52 -0.17
N LEU A 100 10.95 3.37 0.41
CA LEU A 100 11.09 2.82 1.76
C LEU A 100 10.74 3.90 2.76
N VAL A 101 9.80 3.60 3.66
CA VAL A 101 9.44 4.50 4.75
C VAL A 101 9.73 3.84 6.09
N SER A 102 10.08 4.64 7.08
CA SER A 102 10.35 4.17 8.43
C SER A 102 9.70 5.16 9.41
N TYR A 103 8.57 4.75 9.97
CA TYR A 103 7.81 5.56 10.92
C TYR A 103 7.89 4.89 12.30
N ASP A 104 8.64 5.48 13.18
CA ASP A 104 8.81 4.97 14.54
C ASP A 104 7.77 5.55 15.51
#